data_d8b52d31fb481cffd924ff5453b4de73
#
_entry.id   d8b52d31fb481cffd924ff5453b4de73
#
_cell.length_a   1.000
_cell.length_b   1.000
_cell.length_c   1.000
_cell.angle_alpha   90.00
_cell.angle_beta   90.00
_cell.angle_gamma   90.00
#
_symmetry.space_group_name_H-M   'P 1'
#
loop_
_entity.id
_entity.type
_entity.pdbx_description
1 polymer ?
#
loop_
_entity_poly.entity_id
_entity_poly.type
_entity_poly.pdbx_seq_one_letter_code
_entity_poly.pdbx_strand_id
1 'polypeptide(L)'
;MTQATTNLYASQPYNKDAWGHKAYDEFIENFFFTAMLGEGEEAIIEHITELTKNAKGESGAWLHLIPDIHGGGIVGDNQAVGRERSLEASWYRCQYDQLRNGMVTKGRLAEQKSVVQERKHFRKKMARWYAESLEDQAILTASGITYDQNVDGSPRVTPANQDVWTDLSYAATVRPPSANRHYRWTTANGLDVGDTTLVAAGDYPTYGILPDLEALAAQSRLTPLRIGKEEYFVWLIHKKSMARLWKDEDFRRAVVDGSVRGPNNPVFANSKVTMNNIIIKPYQRVYSTYGAASGTSKWGSGHAIDGTRSLLLGAQSLAFVDLGAINWEEELFDAKNRWGLYVDKMTGWEKPEFKSSYTNTVEDLMICLDMAL
;
A
#
# COMPACT_ATOMS: atom_id res chain seq x y z
N MET A 1 -22.52 48.30 30.65
CA MET A 1 -21.30 47.71 30.03
C MET A 1 -21.61 46.27 29.66
N THR A 2 -21.91 46.03 28.38
CA THR A 2 -22.14 44.70 27.86
C THR A 2 -20.77 44.06 27.63
N GLN A 3 -20.45 43.04 28.42
CA GLN A 3 -19.27 42.21 28.14
C GLN A 3 -19.45 41.49 26.81
N ALA A 4 -18.58 41.79 25.88
CA ALA A 4 -18.47 41.02 24.64
C ALA A 4 -17.90 39.65 24.99
N THR A 5 -18.75 38.66 25.15
CA THR A 5 -18.35 37.27 25.26
C THR A 5 -17.95 36.79 23.88
N THR A 6 -16.67 36.55 23.66
CA THR A 6 -16.15 35.87 22.44
C THR A 6 -16.58 34.40 22.52
N ASN A 7 -17.74 34.08 21.99
CA ASN A 7 -18.19 32.70 21.87
C ASN A 7 -17.53 32.06 20.65
N LEU A 8 -16.43 31.41 20.85
CA LEU A 8 -15.86 30.46 19.91
C LEU A 8 -16.72 29.19 19.91
N TYR A 9 -17.81 29.23 19.17
CA TYR A 9 -18.64 28.05 19.01
C TYR A 9 -17.92 26.99 18.19
N ALA A 10 -17.97 25.74 18.67
CA ALA A 10 -17.45 24.58 18.01
C ALA A 10 -17.99 24.35 16.58
N SER A 11 -19.10 24.99 16.26
CA SER A 11 -19.77 24.92 14.95
C SER A 11 -19.28 25.97 13.93
N GLN A 12 -18.26 26.77 14.25
CA GLN A 12 -17.72 27.71 13.26
C GLN A 12 -16.86 27.00 12.24
N PRO A 13 -16.94 27.34 10.94
CA PRO A 13 -16.15 26.71 9.88
C PRO A 13 -14.65 26.66 10.19
N TYR A 14 -14.10 27.72 10.74
CA TYR A 14 -12.69 27.83 11.13
C TYR A 14 -12.24 26.74 12.14
N ASN A 15 -13.09 26.35 13.08
CA ASN A 15 -12.76 25.30 14.04
C ASN A 15 -12.82 23.91 13.39
N LYS A 16 -13.74 23.68 12.47
CA LYS A 16 -13.86 22.43 11.72
C LYS A 16 -12.61 22.19 10.86
N ASP A 17 -12.18 23.20 10.11
CA ASP A 17 -10.98 23.11 9.29
C ASP A 17 -9.71 22.81 10.15
N ALA A 18 -9.57 23.50 11.29
CA ALA A 18 -8.45 23.25 12.20
C ALA A 18 -8.44 21.83 12.78
N TRP A 19 -9.60 21.23 13.04
CA TRP A 19 -9.69 19.83 13.48
C TRP A 19 -9.41 18.86 12.34
N GLY A 20 -9.86 19.16 11.13
CA GLY A 20 -9.58 18.39 9.93
C GLY A 20 -8.08 18.35 9.63
N HIS A 21 -7.39 19.49 9.65
CA HIS A 21 -5.94 19.55 9.45
C HIS A 21 -5.17 18.75 10.52
N LYS A 22 -5.52 18.89 11.80
CA LYS A 22 -4.90 18.09 12.85
C LYS A 22 -5.17 16.60 12.74
N ALA A 23 -6.34 16.20 12.25
CA ALA A 23 -6.64 14.80 11.98
C ALA A 23 -5.82 14.27 10.81
N TYR A 24 -5.58 15.09 9.80
CA TYR A 24 -4.73 14.76 8.67
C TYR A 24 -3.25 14.61 9.06
N ASP A 25 -2.73 15.53 9.87
CA ASP A 25 -1.36 15.44 10.39
C ASP A 25 -1.17 14.15 11.20
N GLU A 26 -2.09 13.85 12.11
CA GLU A 26 -2.08 12.60 12.90
C GLU A 26 -2.26 11.35 12.02
N PHE A 27 -2.95 11.45 10.88
CA PHE A 27 -3.06 10.36 9.90
C PHE A 27 -1.71 10.10 9.23
N ILE A 28 -1.05 11.14 8.71
CA ILE A 28 0.24 11.02 8.02
C ILE A 28 1.31 10.44 8.95
N GLU A 29 1.34 10.85 10.22
CA GLU A 29 2.27 10.31 11.22
C GLU A 29 2.08 8.80 11.46
N ASN A 30 0.86 8.30 11.33
CA ASN A 30 0.55 6.88 11.54
C ASN A 30 0.61 6.03 10.28
N PHE A 31 0.64 6.65 9.09
CA PHE A 31 0.53 5.94 7.81
C PHE A 31 1.89 5.37 7.36
N PHE A 32 1.96 4.05 7.26
CA PHE A 32 3.20 3.33 6.95
C PHE A 32 3.80 3.70 5.59
N PHE A 33 2.97 3.92 4.59
CA PHE A 33 3.43 4.18 3.24
C PHE A 33 3.88 5.62 2.99
N THR A 34 3.77 6.53 3.96
CA THR A 34 4.17 7.94 3.81
C THR A 34 5.58 8.10 3.23
N ALA A 35 6.53 7.26 3.67
CA ALA A 35 7.91 7.29 3.18
C ALA A 35 8.10 6.71 1.76
N MET A 36 7.06 6.11 1.19
CA MET A 36 7.07 5.52 -0.15
C MET A 36 6.23 6.32 -1.15
N LEU A 37 5.44 7.27 -0.65
CA LEU A 37 4.67 8.20 -1.48
C LEU A 37 5.61 9.21 -2.10
N GLY A 38 5.41 9.49 -3.36
CA GLY A 38 6.14 10.53 -4.10
C GLY A 38 5.39 10.96 -5.34
N GLU A 39 5.86 12.00 -5.98
CA GLU A 39 5.34 12.49 -7.24
C GLU A 39 6.28 12.07 -8.37
N GLY A 40 5.71 11.57 -9.47
CA GLY A 40 6.44 11.22 -10.68
C GLY A 40 6.93 9.78 -10.79
N GLU A 41 7.61 9.50 -11.89
CA GLU A 41 7.97 8.15 -12.37
C GLU A 41 8.98 7.41 -11.49
N GLU A 42 9.70 8.09 -10.59
CA GLU A 42 10.69 7.48 -9.70
C GLU A 42 10.12 7.13 -8.31
N ALA A 43 8.84 7.45 -8.04
CA ALA A 43 8.20 7.11 -6.78
C ALA A 43 7.76 5.64 -6.74
N ILE A 44 7.85 4.99 -5.58
CA ILE A 44 7.33 3.62 -5.38
C ILE A 44 5.82 3.61 -5.52
N ILE A 45 5.18 4.55 -4.82
CA ILE A 45 3.74 4.78 -4.86
C ILE A 45 3.53 6.19 -5.39
N GLU A 46 2.93 6.29 -6.56
CA GLU A 46 2.65 7.60 -7.14
C GLU A 46 1.47 8.25 -6.43
N HIS A 47 1.71 9.41 -5.86
CA HIS A 47 0.72 10.20 -5.15
C HIS A 47 0.05 11.19 -6.09
N ILE A 48 -1.20 10.90 -6.47
CA ILE A 48 -1.96 11.69 -7.44
C ILE A 48 -2.86 12.67 -6.70
N THR A 49 -2.53 13.95 -6.78
CA THR A 49 -3.26 15.05 -6.10
C THR A 49 -3.94 16.01 -7.08
N GLU A 50 -3.87 15.76 -8.38
CA GLU A 50 -4.29 16.71 -9.43
C GLU A 50 -5.79 17.08 -9.40
N LEU A 51 -6.63 16.25 -8.80
CA LEU A 51 -8.06 16.50 -8.65
C LEU A 51 -8.41 17.23 -7.36
N THR A 52 -7.63 18.24 -7.00
CA THR A 52 -7.98 19.11 -5.87
C THR A 52 -9.28 19.88 -6.14
N LYS A 53 -9.88 20.48 -5.09
CA LYS A 53 -11.18 21.17 -5.09
C LYS A 53 -11.50 22.10 -6.27
N ASN A 54 -10.49 22.48 -7.06
CA ASN A 54 -10.64 23.40 -8.19
C ASN A 54 -10.82 22.70 -9.55
N ALA A 55 -10.52 21.41 -9.66
CA ALA A 55 -10.68 20.62 -10.88
C ALA A 55 -11.81 19.61 -10.70
N LYS A 56 -13.06 20.08 -10.73
CA LYS A 56 -14.24 19.20 -10.70
C LYS A 56 -14.43 18.55 -12.07
N GLY A 57 -14.44 17.25 -12.13
CA GLY A 57 -14.72 16.48 -13.36
C GLY A 57 -14.96 15.00 -13.06
N GLU A 58 -15.75 14.34 -13.89
CA GLU A 58 -16.03 12.90 -13.79
C GLU A 58 -14.83 12.01 -14.18
N SER A 59 -13.75 12.60 -14.69
CA SER A 59 -12.56 11.83 -15.10
C SER A 59 -11.79 11.43 -13.85
N GLY A 60 -11.51 10.15 -13.70
CA GLY A 60 -10.59 9.65 -12.69
C GLY A 60 -9.20 10.29 -12.83
N ALA A 61 -8.39 10.11 -11.84
CA ALA A 61 -6.99 10.48 -11.88
C ALA A 61 -6.25 9.65 -12.94
N TRP A 62 -5.28 10.25 -13.61
CA TRP A 62 -4.53 9.58 -14.67
C TRP A 62 -3.08 9.40 -14.26
N LEU A 63 -2.61 8.17 -14.37
CA LEU A 63 -1.22 7.81 -14.23
C LEU A 63 -0.60 7.72 -15.63
N HIS A 64 0.57 8.29 -15.79
CA HIS A 64 1.30 8.27 -17.03
C HIS A 64 2.52 7.37 -16.93
N LEU A 65 2.75 6.55 -17.92
CA LEU A 65 4.01 5.84 -18.13
C LEU A 65 4.54 6.16 -19.50
N ILE A 66 5.75 6.66 -19.55
CA ILE A 66 6.49 6.89 -20.79
C ILE A 66 7.52 5.77 -20.89
N PRO A 67 7.31 4.74 -21.74
CA PRO A 67 8.26 3.65 -21.88
C PRO A 67 9.54 4.13 -22.56
N ASP A 68 10.64 3.46 -22.24
CA ASP A 68 11.93 3.71 -22.87
C ASP A 68 11.86 3.47 -24.40
N ILE A 69 12.58 4.27 -25.15
CA ILE A 69 12.71 4.12 -26.60
C ILE A 69 13.68 2.98 -26.91
N HIS A 70 13.18 1.91 -27.50
CA HIS A 70 13.97 0.75 -27.91
C HIS A 70 14.16 0.67 -29.40
N GLY A 71 15.32 0.19 -29.85
CA GLY A 71 15.58 -0.14 -31.25
C GLY A 71 16.96 0.27 -31.72
N GLY A 72 17.36 -0.24 -32.88
CA GLY A 72 18.71 -0.10 -33.40
C GLY A 72 19.10 1.27 -33.93
N GLY A 73 18.20 2.26 -33.90
CA GLY A 73 18.46 3.58 -34.47
C GLY A 73 18.63 3.54 -36.01
N ILE A 74 19.13 4.62 -36.56
CA ILE A 74 19.44 4.74 -37.99
C ILE A 74 20.94 4.71 -38.15
N VAL A 75 21.43 3.86 -39.04
CA VAL A 75 22.88 3.61 -39.19
C VAL A 75 23.42 4.32 -40.43
N GLY A 76 24.54 5.03 -40.28
CA GLY A 76 25.24 5.69 -41.40
C GLY A 76 24.43 6.79 -42.07
N ASP A 77 24.59 6.92 -43.37
CA ASP A 77 23.93 7.93 -44.19
C ASP A 77 22.48 7.54 -44.62
N ASN A 78 21.86 6.59 -43.93
CA ASN A 78 20.51 6.20 -44.22
C ASN A 78 19.51 7.30 -43.86
N GLN A 79 18.49 7.45 -44.68
CA GLN A 79 17.46 8.46 -44.51
C GLN A 79 16.69 8.25 -43.20
N ALA A 80 16.61 9.29 -42.36
CA ALA A 80 15.89 9.28 -41.11
C ALA A 80 14.37 9.46 -41.30
N VAL A 81 13.97 10.23 -42.28
CA VAL A 81 12.57 10.55 -42.56
C VAL A 81 11.75 9.28 -42.88
N GLY A 82 10.71 9.05 -42.06
CA GLY A 82 9.84 7.87 -42.14
C GLY A 82 10.36 6.64 -41.36
N ARG A 83 11.46 6.80 -40.61
CA ARG A 83 12.00 5.79 -39.70
C ARG A 83 12.04 6.27 -38.25
N GLU A 84 11.49 7.44 -38.00
CA GLU A 84 11.33 7.97 -36.64
C GLU A 84 10.37 7.11 -35.86
N ARG A 85 10.59 7.02 -34.56
CA ARG A 85 9.71 6.36 -33.63
C ARG A 85 8.89 7.40 -32.88
N SER A 86 7.62 7.12 -32.72
CA SER A 86 6.77 7.88 -31.81
C SER A 86 7.06 7.48 -30.36
N LEU A 87 7.10 8.45 -29.49
CA LEU A 87 7.05 8.20 -28.06
C LEU A 87 5.59 7.87 -27.71
N GLU A 88 5.33 6.60 -27.37
CA GLU A 88 4.01 6.16 -26.98
C GLU A 88 3.88 6.28 -25.47
N ALA A 89 3.10 7.26 -24.98
CA ALA A 89 2.72 7.33 -23.58
C ALA A 89 1.55 6.40 -23.31
N SER A 90 1.67 5.58 -22.28
CA SER A 90 0.57 4.78 -21.77
C SER A 90 -0.12 5.53 -20.63
N TRP A 91 -1.45 5.47 -20.62
CA TRP A 91 -2.27 6.15 -19.62
C TRP A 91 -3.08 5.12 -18.86
N TYR A 92 -3.05 5.20 -17.54
CA TYR A 92 -3.85 4.35 -16.68
C TYR A 92 -4.82 5.20 -15.87
N ARG A 93 -6.12 4.87 -15.92
CA ARG A 93 -7.16 5.61 -15.19
C ARG A 93 -7.33 5.04 -13.79
N CYS A 94 -7.07 5.84 -12.77
CA CYS A 94 -7.28 5.48 -11.40
C CYS A 94 -8.67 5.93 -10.91
N GLN A 95 -9.38 5.06 -10.23
CA GLN A 95 -10.68 5.34 -9.63
C GLN A 95 -10.51 5.79 -8.18
N TYR A 96 -11.48 6.54 -7.68
CA TYR A 96 -11.51 6.97 -6.30
C TYR A 96 -12.96 6.97 -5.78
N ASP A 97 -13.10 6.89 -4.47
CA ASP A 97 -14.40 6.92 -3.79
C ASP A 97 -14.28 7.60 -2.43
N GLN A 98 -15.42 7.88 -1.82
CA GLN A 98 -15.48 8.51 -0.51
C GLN A 98 -15.66 7.46 0.59
N LEU A 99 -14.72 7.41 1.53
CA LEU A 99 -14.84 6.60 2.73
C LEU A 99 -15.19 7.50 3.93
N ARG A 100 -16.31 7.20 4.58
CA ARG A 100 -16.84 7.97 5.71
C ARG A 100 -16.92 7.11 6.95
N ASN A 101 -16.66 7.72 8.10
CA ASN A 101 -16.93 7.08 9.40
C ASN A 101 -17.32 8.15 10.44
N GLY A 102 -18.06 7.75 11.45
CA GLY A 102 -18.53 8.68 12.45
C GLY A 102 -18.96 8.03 13.75
N MET A 103 -19.16 8.85 14.76
CA MET A 103 -19.75 8.45 16.03
C MET A 103 -20.77 9.46 16.52
N VAL A 104 -21.72 8.99 17.28
CA VAL A 104 -22.69 9.84 18.00
C VAL A 104 -22.52 9.61 19.49
N THR A 105 -22.38 10.68 20.26
CA THR A 105 -22.26 10.61 21.73
C THR A 105 -23.59 10.23 22.38
N LYS A 106 -23.53 9.66 23.58
CA LYS A 106 -24.75 9.29 24.33
C LYS A 106 -25.54 10.49 24.85
N GLY A 107 -24.91 11.64 25.03
CA GLY A 107 -25.52 12.88 25.49
C GLY A 107 -24.76 13.54 26.64
N ARG A 108 -25.14 14.77 27.00
CA ARG A 108 -24.45 15.61 27.97
C ARG A 108 -24.28 14.98 29.38
N LEU A 109 -25.26 14.21 29.83
CA LEU A 109 -25.16 13.57 31.14
C LEU A 109 -24.06 12.48 31.16
N ALA A 110 -23.92 11.73 30.07
CA ALA A 110 -22.89 10.75 29.89
C ALA A 110 -21.50 11.39 29.81
N GLU A 111 -21.40 12.49 29.06
CA GLU A 111 -20.17 13.28 28.93
C GLU A 111 -19.72 13.85 30.28
N GLN A 112 -20.63 14.38 31.09
CA GLN A 112 -20.32 14.93 32.42
C GLN A 112 -19.88 13.86 33.42
N LYS A 113 -20.37 12.64 33.29
CA LYS A 113 -19.97 11.49 34.12
C LYS A 113 -18.66 10.84 33.63
N SER A 114 -18.23 11.12 32.41
CA SER A 114 -17.01 10.58 31.82
C SER A 114 -15.82 11.46 32.16
N VAL A 115 -14.73 10.82 32.62
CA VAL A 115 -13.41 11.48 32.79
C VAL A 115 -12.70 11.68 31.46
N VAL A 116 -13.23 11.05 30.39
CA VAL A 116 -12.62 10.99 29.07
C VAL A 116 -13.13 12.15 28.20
N GLN A 117 -12.21 12.88 27.60
CA GLN A 117 -12.55 13.89 26.58
C GLN A 117 -12.88 13.18 25.25
N GLU A 118 -14.14 12.77 25.08
CA GLU A 118 -14.58 11.93 23.96
C GLU A 118 -14.17 12.50 22.59
N ARG A 119 -14.31 13.82 22.38
CA ARG A 119 -13.96 14.49 21.13
C ARG A 119 -12.48 14.38 20.74
N LYS A 120 -11.57 14.57 21.73
CA LYS A 120 -10.12 14.46 21.49
C LYS A 120 -9.69 13.02 21.22
N HIS A 121 -10.29 12.07 21.94
CA HIS A 121 -10.02 10.66 21.72
C HIS A 121 -10.58 10.17 20.39
N PHE A 122 -11.77 10.65 19.99
CA PHE A 122 -12.35 10.34 18.69
C PHE A 122 -11.42 10.74 17.55
N ARG A 123 -10.91 11.98 17.53
CA ARG A 123 -9.99 12.43 16.48
C ARG A 123 -8.79 11.48 16.32
N LYS A 124 -8.10 11.16 17.42
CA LYS A 124 -6.95 10.25 17.38
C LYS A 124 -7.31 8.85 16.89
N LYS A 125 -8.45 8.34 17.32
CA LYS A 125 -8.92 7.01 16.91
C LYS A 125 -9.31 6.98 15.44
N MET A 126 -9.93 8.04 14.94
CA MET A 126 -10.29 8.14 13.53
C MET A 126 -9.08 8.31 12.63
N ALA A 127 -8.10 9.14 13.00
CA ALA A 127 -6.86 9.27 12.24
C ALA A 127 -6.14 7.92 12.11
N ARG A 128 -6.07 7.16 13.21
CA ARG A 128 -5.50 5.82 13.19
C ARG A 128 -6.34 4.84 12.36
N TRP A 129 -7.65 4.87 12.48
CA TRP A 129 -8.55 4.02 11.70
C TRP A 129 -8.39 4.26 10.20
N TYR A 130 -8.28 5.54 9.77
CA TYR A 130 -8.01 5.86 8.37
C TYR A 130 -6.66 5.32 7.91
N ALA A 131 -5.60 5.53 8.69
CA ALA A 131 -4.29 5.00 8.35
C ALA A 131 -4.33 3.48 8.17
N GLU A 132 -4.88 2.76 9.15
CA GLU A 132 -5.01 1.31 9.12
C GLU A 132 -5.89 0.82 7.95
N SER A 133 -7.00 1.51 7.67
CA SER A 133 -7.90 1.15 6.58
C SER A 133 -7.25 1.33 5.20
N LEU A 134 -6.55 2.44 4.99
CA LEU A 134 -5.86 2.70 3.73
C LEU A 134 -4.63 1.79 3.55
N GLU A 135 -3.95 1.43 4.62
CA GLU A 135 -2.86 0.43 4.59
C GLU A 135 -3.38 -0.95 4.19
N ASP A 136 -4.49 -1.39 4.78
CA ASP A 136 -5.11 -2.67 4.43
C ASP A 136 -5.56 -2.70 2.95
N GLN A 137 -6.18 -1.62 2.49
CA GLN A 137 -6.58 -1.47 1.09
C GLN A 137 -5.37 -1.49 0.14
N ALA A 138 -4.28 -0.78 0.48
CA ALA A 138 -3.05 -0.78 -0.32
C ALA A 138 -2.46 -2.19 -0.47
N ILE A 139 -2.37 -2.93 0.63
CA ILE A 139 -1.82 -4.29 0.63
C ILE A 139 -2.74 -5.27 -0.10
N LEU A 140 -4.05 -5.19 0.08
CA LEU A 140 -5.00 -6.04 -0.62
C LEU A 140 -4.98 -5.77 -2.13
N THR A 141 -4.97 -4.50 -2.54
CA THR A 141 -4.85 -4.11 -3.95
C THR A 141 -3.54 -4.60 -4.56
N ALA A 142 -2.41 -4.38 -3.88
CA ALA A 142 -1.10 -4.84 -4.33
C ALA A 142 -1.04 -6.38 -4.45
N SER A 143 -1.59 -7.08 -3.46
CA SER A 143 -1.62 -8.54 -3.42
C SER A 143 -2.66 -9.15 -4.38
N GLY A 144 -3.57 -8.34 -4.93
CA GLY A 144 -4.65 -8.81 -5.79
C GLY A 144 -5.71 -9.64 -5.05
N ILE A 145 -5.98 -9.27 -3.81
CA ILE A 145 -6.98 -9.89 -2.94
C ILE A 145 -8.18 -8.95 -2.80
N THR A 146 -9.36 -9.47 -2.95
CA THR A 146 -10.61 -8.72 -2.86
C THR A 146 -10.87 -8.18 -1.46
N TYR A 147 -11.60 -7.08 -1.36
CA TYR A 147 -11.84 -6.38 -0.09
C TYR A 147 -12.85 -7.06 0.85
N ASP A 148 -13.38 -8.20 0.47
CA ASP A 148 -14.15 -9.10 1.33
C ASP A 148 -13.29 -9.83 2.38
N GLN A 149 -11.97 -9.79 2.21
CA GLN A 149 -11.00 -10.37 3.14
C GLN A 149 -10.25 -9.29 3.92
N ASN A 150 -9.75 -9.68 5.07
CA ASN A 150 -8.75 -8.94 5.83
C ASN A 150 -7.34 -9.33 5.36
N VAL A 151 -6.34 -8.54 5.72
CA VAL A 151 -4.93 -8.83 5.40
C VAL A 151 -4.38 -10.11 6.03
N ASP A 152 -5.08 -10.69 7.01
CA ASP A 152 -4.76 -11.99 7.62
C ASP A 152 -5.47 -13.18 6.95
N GLY A 153 -6.21 -12.93 5.87
CA GLY A 153 -6.97 -13.94 5.12
C GLY A 153 -8.30 -14.34 5.77
N SER A 154 -8.67 -13.75 6.90
CA SER A 154 -9.99 -13.95 7.48
C SER A 154 -11.07 -13.20 6.68
N PRO A 155 -12.30 -13.71 6.60
CA PRO A 155 -13.40 -12.97 6.00
C PRO A 155 -13.63 -11.65 6.76
N ARG A 156 -13.86 -10.56 6.02
CA ARG A 156 -14.18 -9.27 6.62
C ARG A 156 -15.62 -9.28 7.14
N VAL A 157 -15.76 -9.03 8.42
CA VAL A 157 -17.08 -8.90 9.06
C VAL A 157 -17.45 -7.44 9.14
N THR A 158 -18.50 -7.04 8.43
CA THR A 158 -19.03 -5.68 8.45
C THR A 158 -20.18 -5.61 9.45
N PRO A 159 -20.20 -4.63 10.36
CA PRO A 159 -21.33 -4.38 11.23
C PRO A 159 -22.63 -4.15 10.45
N ALA A 160 -23.77 -4.54 11.00
CA ALA A 160 -25.06 -4.54 10.31
C ALA A 160 -25.55 -3.18 9.75
N ASN A 161 -24.96 -2.06 10.19
CA ASN A 161 -25.32 -0.71 9.76
C ASN A 161 -24.17 0.00 9.03
N GLN A 162 -23.25 -0.75 8.45
CA GLN A 162 -22.13 -0.21 7.68
C GLN A 162 -22.07 -0.87 6.31
N ASP A 163 -21.60 -0.13 5.33
CA ASP A 163 -21.40 -0.64 3.98
C ASP A 163 -20.14 -1.50 3.91
N VAL A 164 -20.11 -2.41 2.96
CA VAL A 164 -18.96 -3.29 2.73
C VAL A 164 -17.93 -2.58 1.86
N TRP A 165 -16.65 -2.87 2.06
CA TRP A 165 -15.59 -2.24 1.25
C TRP A 165 -15.60 -2.67 -0.22
N THR A 166 -16.28 -3.76 -0.54
CA THR A 166 -16.49 -4.19 -1.93
C THR A 166 -17.37 -3.23 -2.73
N ASP A 167 -18.12 -2.34 -2.07
CA ASP A 167 -18.97 -1.33 -2.71
C ASP A 167 -18.16 -0.09 -3.14
N LEU A 168 -16.91 0.05 -2.70
CA LEU A 168 -16.03 1.12 -3.16
C LEU A 168 -15.77 0.98 -4.66
N SER A 169 -15.83 2.09 -5.40
CA SER A 169 -15.71 2.09 -6.86
C SER A 169 -14.40 1.44 -7.36
N TYR A 170 -13.30 1.66 -6.64
CA TYR A 170 -12.00 1.05 -6.97
C TYR A 170 -11.83 -0.39 -6.45
N ALA A 171 -12.79 -0.93 -5.69
CA ALA A 171 -12.75 -2.34 -5.30
C ALA A 171 -12.91 -3.29 -6.50
N ALA A 172 -13.64 -2.86 -7.52
CA ALA A 172 -13.85 -3.63 -8.74
C ALA A 172 -12.58 -3.74 -9.61
N THR A 173 -11.61 -2.86 -9.41
CA THR A 173 -10.34 -2.87 -10.18
C THR A 173 -9.25 -3.72 -9.52
N VAL A 174 -9.50 -4.25 -8.33
CA VAL A 174 -8.58 -5.18 -7.66
C VAL A 174 -8.50 -6.47 -8.45
N ARG A 175 -7.31 -6.81 -8.92
CA ARG A 175 -7.07 -7.98 -9.76
C ARG A 175 -5.88 -8.80 -9.26
N PRO A 176 -5.86 -10.11 -9.53
CA PRO A 176 -4.72 -10.95 -9.21
C PRO A 176 -3.45 -10.44 -9.90
N PRO A 177 -2.26 -10.83 -9.40
CA PRO A 177 -1.01 -10.50 -10.06
C PRO A 177 -0.98 -11.08 -11.49
N SER A 178 -0.35 -10.35 -12.43
CA SER A 178 -0.15 -10.85 -13.79
C SER A 178 0.74 -12.12 -13.78
N ALA A 179 0.53 -13.00 -14.73
CA ALA A 179 1.18 -14.32 -14.74
C ALA A 179 2.72 -14.24 -14.68
N ASN A 180 3.31 -13.24 -15.37
CA ASN A 180 4.76 -13.03 -15.39
C ASN A 180 5.28 -12.25 -14.16
N ARG A 181 4.43 -11.93 -13.22
CA ARG A 181 4.74 -11.17 -11.98
C ARG A 181 4.31 -11.91 -10.72
N HIS A 182 3.89 -13.17 -10.86
CA HIS A 182 3.45 -14.00 -9.76
C HIS A 182 4.35 -15.22 -9.64
N TYR A 183 5.07 -15.32 -8.54
CA TYR A 183 6.02 -16.38 -8.25
C TYR A 183 5.78 -16.97 -6.86
N ARG A 184 6.32 -18.16 -6.63
CA ARG A 184 6.39 -18.79 -5.31
C ARG A 184 7.84 -19.14 -4.98
N TRP A 185 8.16 -19.11 -3.73
CA TRP A 185 9.43 -19.58 -3.21
C TRP A 185 9.33 -21.06 -2.82
N THR A 186 10.26 -21.85 -3.31
CA THR A 186 10.42 -23.25 -2.90
C THR A 186 11.82 -23.45 -2.35
N THR A 187 11.93 -24.07 -1.18
CA THR A 187 13.23 -24.33 -0.56
C THR A 187 14.11 -25.24 -1.41
N ALA A 188 13.50 -26.10 -2.23
CA ALA A 188 14.21 -27.06 -3.06
C ALA A 188 14.74 -26.49 -4.38
N ASN A 189 13.96 -25.62 -5.04
CA ASN A 189 14.22 -25.19 -6.42
C ASN A 189 14.38 -23.67 -6.59
N GLY A 190 14.25 -22.89 -5.51
CA GLY A 190 14.26 -21.43 -5.61
C GLY A 190 12.92 -20.86 -6.09
N LEU A 191 12.97 -19.86 -6.96
CA LEU A 191 11.77 -19.22 -7.53
C LEU A 191 11.11 -20.09 -8.60
N ASP A 192 9.80 -20.26 -8.49
CA ASP A 192 8.96 -21.00 -9.43
C ASP A 192 7.67 -20.22 -9.72
N VAL A 193 6.89 -20.65 -10.70
CA VAL A 193 5.63 -20.02 -11.09
C VAL A 193 4.68 -19.94 -9.88
N GLY A 194 3.99 -18.83 -9.72
CA GLY A 194 3.10 -18.57 -8.60
C GLY A 194 1.85 -19.46 -8.65
N ASP A 195 1.77 -20.35 -7.68
CA ASP A 195 0.60 -21.18 -7.42
C ASP A 195 0.50 -21.45 -5.92
N THR A 196 -0.51 -20.90 -5.29
CA THR A 196 -0.72 -21.02 -3.84
C THR A 196 -1.02 -22.45 -3.41
N THR A 197 -1.54 -23.30 -4.31
CA THR A 197 -1.85 -24.72 -4.02
C THR A 197 -0.61 -25.58 -3.92
N LEU A 198 0.48 -25.16 -4.52
CA LEU A 198 1.76 -25.87 -4.55
C LEU A 198 2.74 -25.42 -3.46
N VAL A 199 2.37 -24.47 -2.63
CA VAL A 199 3.21 -24.04 -1.49
C VAL A 199 3.28 -25.16 -0.46
N ALA A 200 4.49 -25.54 -0.06
CA ALA A 200 4.73 -26.55 0.96
C ALA A 200 5.03 -25.91 2.33
N ALA A 201 4.80 -26.67 3.40
CA ALA A 201 4.99 -26.19 4.78
C ALA A 201 6.44 -25.81 5.11
N GLY A 202 7.41 -26.25 4.29
CA GLY A 202 8.84 -25.95 4.43
C GLY A 202 9.34 -24.80 3.57
N ASP A 203 8.51 -24.18 2.74
CA ASP A 203 8.89 -23.14 1.79
C ASP A 203 9.07 -21.77 2.46
N TYR A 204 9.91 -21.75 3.49
CA TYR A 204 10.27 -20.52 4.19
C TYR A 204 11.34 -19.74 3.43
N PRO A 205 11.36 -18.40 3.53
CA PRO A 205 12.41 -17.60 2.90
C PRO A 205 13.77 -17.92 3.50
N THR A 206 14.74 -18.14 2.62
CA THR A 206 16.16 -18.34 2.93
C THR A 206 17.00 -17.25 2.26
N TYR A 207 18.30 -17.19 2.56
CA TYR A 207 19.22 -16.22 1.96
C TYR A 207 19.21 -16.25 0.42
N GLY A 208 19.10 -17.46 -0.17
CA GLY A 208 19.08 -17.64 -1.62
C GLY A 208 17.97 -16.88 -2.35
N ILE A 209 16.90 -16.47 -1.65
CA ILE A 209 15.80 -15.70 -2.25
C ILE A 209 16.26 -14.33 -2.77
N LEU A 210 17.26 -13.70 -2.15
CA LEU A 210 17.68 -12.34 -2.49
C LEU A 210 18.36 -12.24 -3.85
N PRO A 211 19.39 -13.04 -4.17
CA PRO A 211 19.97 -13.03 -5.50
C PRO A 211 18.99 -13.48 -6.59
N ASP A 212 18.10 -14.42 -6.27
CA ASP A 212 17.08 -14.88 -7.21
C ASP A 212 16.04 -13.78 -7.51
N LEU A 213 15.63 -13.01 -6.50
CA LEU A 213 14.73 -11.86 -6.70
C LEU A 213 15.39 -10.73 -7.49
N GLU A 214 16.67 -10.44 -7.26
CA GLU A 214 17.41 -9.45 -8.04
C GLU A 214 17.50 -9.87 -9.50
N ALA A 215 17.88 -11.11 -9.75
CA ALA A 215 17.96 -11.67 -11.10
C ALA A 215 16.60 -11.65 -11.81
N LEU A 216 15.53 -12.01 -11.08
CA LEU A 216 14.16 -11.97 -11.59
C LEU A 216 13.71 -10.55 -11.90
N ALA A 217 13.99 -9.57 -11.03
CA ALA A 217 13.65 -8.16 -11.26
C ALA A 217 14.34 -7.64 -12.53
N ALA A 218 15.62 -7.97 -12.71
CA ALA A 218 16.38 -7.61 -13.91
C ALA A 218 15.83 -8.32 -15.17
N GLN A 219 15.54 -9.63 -15.09
CA GLN A 219 15.00 -10.40 -16.22
C GLN A 219 13.61 -9.91 -16.63
N SER A 220 12.75 -9.62 -15.66
CA SER A 220 11.40 -9.12 -15.88
C SER A 220 11.36 -7.62 -16.18
N ARG A 221 12.53 -6.95 -16.15
CA ARG A 221 12.67 -5.49 -16.39
C ARG A 221 11.72 -4.67 -15.54
N LEU A 222 11.66 -5.02 -14.27
CA LEU A 222 10.95 -4.21 -13.28
C LEU A 222 11.63 -2.85 -13.21
N THR A 223 10.88 -1.77 -13.25
CA THR A 223 11.43 -0.41 -13.19
C THR A 223 12.04 -0.19 -11.80
N PRO A 224 13.36 0.02 -11.69
CA PRO A 224 14.01 0.22 -10.40
C PRO A 224 13.78 1.63 -9.85
N LEU A 225 13.95 1.77 -8.55
CA LEU A 225 14.08 3.06 -7.90
C LEU A 225 15.50 3.56 -8.08
N ARG A 226 15.68 4.75 -8.61
CA ARG A 226 17.01 5.36 -8.79
C ARG A 226 17.33 6.30 -7.64
N ILE A 227 18.39 5.97 -6.91
CA ILE A 227 18.94 6.84 -5.87
C ILE A 227 20.37 7.21 -6.29
N GLY A 228 20.49 8.35 -6.93
CA GLY A 228 21.76 8.77 -7.56
C GLY A 228 22.07 7.93 -8.79
N LYS A 229 23.10 7.07 -8.72
CA LYS A 229 23.50 6.16 -9.80
C LYS A 229 23.15 4.69 -9.54
N GLU A 230 22.61 4.42 -8.36
CA GLU A 230 22.30 3.05 -7.93
C GLU A 230 20.82 2.76 -8.09
N GLU A 231 20.50 1.55 -8.42
CA GLU A 231 19.15 1.04 -8.64
C GLU A 231 18.75 0.17 -7.47
N TYR A 232 17.56 0.39 -6.93
CA TYR A 232 17.05 -0.33 -5.76
C TYR A 232 15.63 -0.84 -5.98
N PHE A 233 15.28 -1.91 -5.28
CA PHE A 233 13.92 -2.41 -5.14
C PHE A 233 13.55 -2.48 -3.67
N VAL A 234 12.26 -2.37 -3.35
CA VAL A 234 11.78 -2.51 -1.98
C VAL A 234 11.00 -3.80 -1.83
N TRP A 235 11.48 -4.67 -0.98
CA TRP A 235 10.81 -5.94 -0.67
C TRP A 235 10.02 -5.82 0.64
N LEU A 236 8.68 -5.78 0.54
CA LEU A 236 7.80 -5.85 1.69
C LEU A 236 7.60 -7.31 2.09
N ILE A 237 8.08 -7.65 3.27
CA ILE A 237 8.01 -9.02 3.81
C ILE A 237 7.22 -9.04 5.13
N HIS A 238 6.43 -10.09 5.36
CA HIS A 238 5.74 -10.26 6.63
C HIS A 238 6.73 -10.46 7.79
N LYS A 239 6.44 -9.90 8.97
CA LYS A 239 7.35 -9.97 10.14
C LYS A 239 7.71 -11.39 10.55
N LYS A 240 6.79 -12.37 10.43
CA LYS A 240 7.10 -13.78 10.71
C LYS A 240 8.09 -14.35 9.70
N SER A 241 7.92 -14.05 8.42
CA SER A 241 8.85 -14.49 7.37
C SER A 241 10.22 -13.84 7.54
N MET A 242 10.27 -12.56 7.95
CA MET A 242 11.54 -11.93 8.34
C MET A 242 12.20 -12.64 9.53
N ALA A 243 11.42 -13.06 10.52
CA ALA A 243 11.95 -13.83 11.65
C ALA A 243 12.48 -15.22 11.22
N ARG A 244 11.91 -15.83 10.17
CA ARG A 244 12.45 -17.06 9.56
C ARG A 244 13.77 -16.79 8.86
N LEU A 245 13.84 -15.70 8.09
CA LEU A 245 15.06 -15.27 7.40
C LEU A 245 16.20 -15.00 8.40
N TRP A 246 15.92 -14.41 9.57
CA TRP A 246 16.89 -14.23 10.65
C TRP A 246 17.36 -15.55 11.30
N LYS A 247 16.61 -16.65 11.16
CA LYS A 247 17.02 -17.98 11.63
C LYS A 247 17.93 -18.69 10.63
N ASP A 248 17.93 -18.26 9.39
CA ASP A 248 18.85 -18.75 8.38
C ASP A 248 20.29 -18.30 8.71
N GLU A 249 21.19 -19.27 8.76
CA GLU A 249 22.58 -19.05 9.15
C GLU A 249 23.33 -18.23 8.10
N ASP A 250 23.09 -18.51 6.81
CA ASP A 250 23.74 -17.83 5.70
C ASP A 250 23.33 -16.36 5.62
N PHE A 251 22.03 -16.05 5.81
CA PHE A 251 21.56 -14.69 5.88
C PHE A 251 22.19 -13.93 7.05
N ARG A 252 22.22 -14.55 8.23
CA ARG A 252 22.79 -13.94 9.43
C ARG A 252 24.30 -13.69 9.27
N ARG A 253 25.05 -14.64 8.67
CA ARG A 253 26.48 -14.46 8.35
C ARG A 253 26.67 -13.30 7.37
N ALA A 254 25.92 -13.25 6.28
CA ALA A 254 26.03 -12.18 5.29
C ALA A 254 25.77 -10.79 5.89
N VAL A 255 24.77 -10.66 6.78
CA VAL A 255 24.49 -9.40 7.49
C VAL A 255 25.62 -9.03 8.45
N VAL A 256 26.18 -10.00 9.19
CA VAL A 256 27.26 -9.77 10.15
C VAL A 256 28.56 -9.41 9.44
N ASP A 257 28.90 -10.12 8.37
CA ASP A 257 30.16 -9.93 7.64
C ASP A 257 30.13 -8.64 6.80
N GLY A 258 28.96 -8.28 6.24
CA GLY A 258 28.78 -7.06 5.46
C GLY A 258 28.53 -5.80 6.28
N SER A 259 28.33 -5.90 7.59
CA SER A 259 27.96 -4.75 8.43
C SER A 259 29.16 -4.11 9.13
N VAL A 260 29.13 -2.79 9.22
CA VAL A 260 30.09 -2.01 10.02
C VAL A 260 29.91 -2.35 11.51
N ARG A 261 31.01 -2.63 12.20
CA ARG A 261 30.99 -2.86 13.66
C ARG A 261 30.70 -1.55 14.40
N GLY A 262 29.72 -1.54 15.27
CA GLY A 262 29.40 -0.37 16.08
C GLY A 262 27.90 -0.02 16.16
N PRO A 263 27.54 1.14 16.70
CA PRO A 263 26.13 1.55 16.90
C PRO A 263 25.34 1.70 15.61
N ASN A 264 26.00 1.84 14.47
CA ASN A 264 25.37 1.88 13.14
C ASN A 264 25.15 0.49 12.54
N ASN A 265 25.45 -0.58 13.27
CA ASN A 265 25.21 -1.95 12.82
C ASN A 265 23.68 -2.18 12.67
N PRO A 266 23.19 -2.67 11.52
CA PRO A 266 21.77 -2.96 11.29
C PRO A 266 21.12 -3.90 12.32
N VAL A 267 21.92 -4.74 12.97
CA VAL A 267 21.46 -5.66 14.03
C VAL A 267 20.97 -4.88 15.26
N PHE A 268 21.57 -3.73 15.56
CA PHE A 268 21.19 -2.88 16.69
C PHE A 268 20.20 -1.76 16.31
N ALA A 269 20.24 -1.35 15.06
CA ALA A 269 19.35 -0.30 14.56
C ALA A 269 18.11 -0.95 13.99
N ASN A 270 17.12 -1.38 14.47
CA ASN A 270 15.83 -1.85 13.93
C ASN A 270 15.55 -1.38 12.47
N SER A 271 16.60 -1.31 11.67
CA SER A 271 16.68 -0.61 10.41
C SER A 271 16.66 -1.57 9.23
N LYS A 272 16.33 -1.02 8.10
CA LYS A 272 16.35 -1.60 6.77
C LYS A 272 17.63 -2.42 6.56
N VAL A 273 17.50 -3.69 6.24
CA VAL A 273 18.60 -4.47 5.71
C VAL A 273 18.59 -4.28 4.20
N THR A 274 19.68 -3.78 3.63
CA THR A 274 19.85 -3.68 2.18
C THR A 274 20.87 -4.70 1.76
N MET A 275 20.47 -5.60 0.86
CA MET A 275 21.34 -6.63 0.28
C MET A 275 20.97 -6.81 -1.19
N ASN A 276 21.96 -6.95 -2.05
CA ASN A 276 21.76 -7.18 -3.49
C ASN A 276 20.78 -6.16 -4.11
N ASN A 277 20.97 -4.86 -3.85
CA ASN A 277 20.09 -3.79 -4.32
C ASN A 277 18.62 -3.88 -3.85
N ILE A 278 18.32 -4.79 -2.91
CA ILE A 278 16.99 -4.99 -2.35
C ILE A 278 16.94 -4.41 -0.93
N ILE A 279 16.04 -3.48 -0.70
CA ILE A 279 15.75 -2.90 0.62
C ILE A 279 14.66 -3.75 1.28
N ILE A 280 15.04 -4.57 2.26
CA ILE A 280 14.08 -5.43 2.97
C ILE A 280 13.34 -4.61 4.02
N LYS A 281 12.02 -4.54 3.91
CA LYS A 281 11.16 -3.80 4.83
C LYS A 281 10.14 -4.74 5.47
N PRO A 282 10.34 -5.18 6.72
CA PRO A 282 9.38 -6.03 7.41
C PRO A 282 8.14 -5.24 7.80
N TYR A 283 6.97 -5.72 7.41
CA TYR A 283 5.70 -5.12 7.74
C TYR A 283 4.67 -6.17 8.18
N GLN A 284 3.91 -5.88 9.22
CA GLN A 284 3.01 -6.87 9.83
C GLN A 284 1.73 -7.09 9.02
N ARG A 285 1.29 -6.07 8.27
CA ARG A 285 0.06 -6.12 7.50
C ARG A 285 0.24 -6.66 6.08
N VAL A 286 1.43 -7.18 5.72
CA VAL A 286 1.60 -7.94 4.48
C VAL A 286 0.62 -9.11 4.47
N TYR A 287 -0.06 -9.34 3.33
CA TYR A 287 -1.10 -10.36 3.22
C TYR A 287 -0.62 -11.73 3.66
N SER A 288 -1.43 -12.39 4.48
CA SER A 288 -1.17 -13.74 4.97
C SER A 288 -2.46 -14.52 5.09
N THR A 289 -2.38 -15.84 5.17
CA THR A 289 -3.54 -16.69 5.39
C THR A 289 -3.61 -17.21 6.83
N TYR A 290 -2.95 -16.50 7.76
CA TYR A 290 -2.91 -16.92 9.17
C TYR A 290 -4.30 -17.00 9.83
N GLY A 291 -5.19 -16.04 9.53
CA GLY A 291 -6.57 -16.00 10.01
C GLY A 291 -7.57 -16.76 9.14
N ALA A 292 -7.12 -17.30 8.00
CA ALA A 292 -7.98 -18.02 7.08
C ALA A 292 -8.43 -19.38 7.65
N ALA A 293 -9.60 -19.84 7.20
CA ALA A 293 -10.12 -21.14 7.61
C ALA A 293 -9.27 -22.29 7.03
N SER A 294 -8.84 -23.20 7.91
CA SER A 294 -8.13 -24.42 7.51
C SER A 294 -9.06 -25.35 6.73
N GLY A 295 -8.53 -26.00 5.70
CA GLY A 295 -9.27 -26.90 4.82
C GLY A 295 -10.02 -26.21 3.67
N THR A 296 -10.05 -24.88 3.60
CA THR A 296 -10.75 -24.14 2.53
C THR A 296 -9.97 -22.97 1.98
N SER A 297 -9.42 -22.12 2.81
CA SER A 297 -8.87 -20.81 2.40
C SER A 297 -7.39 -20.64 2.66
N LYS A 298 -6.75 -21.59 3.36
CA LYS A 298 -5.29 -21.64 3.49
C LYS A 298 -4.63 -22.19 2.23
N TRP A 299 -3.32 -22.04 2.14
CA TRP A 299 -2.53 -22.48 1.00
C TRP A 299 -2.11 -23.96 1.08
N GLY A 300 -1.43 -24.42 0.01
CA GLY A 300 -1.05 -25.82 -0.13
C GLY A 300 -2.18 -26.72 -0.67
N SER A 301 -1.85 -27.87 -1.17
CA SER A 301 -2.82 -28.82 -1.77
C SER A 301 -3.91 -29.28 -0.82
N GLY A 302 -3.64 -29.26 0.50
CA GLY A 302 -4.63 -29.61 1.55
C GLY A 302 -5.28 -28.39 2.21
N HIS A 303 -5.07 -27.18 1.71
CA HIS A 303 -5.56 -25.93 2.32
C HIS A 303 -5.28 -25.82 3.83
N ALA A 304 -4.08 -26.22 4.26
CA ALA A 304 -3.70 -26.29 5.67
C ALA A 304 -2.47 -25.44 6.01
N ILE A 305 -1.82 -24.85 5.02
CA ILE A 305 -0.54 -24.13 5.18
C ILE A 305 -0.81 -22.64 5.32
N ASP A 306 -0.24 -22.05 6.37
CA ASP A 306 -0.20 -20.61 6.52
C ASP A 306 0.79 -20.03 5.51
N GLY A 307 0.32 -19.24 4.59
CA GLY A 307 1.12 -18.59 3.57
C GLY A 307 1.13 -17.07 3.73
N THR A 308 2.07 -16.43 3.05
CA THR A 308 2.13 -14.97 2.92
C THR A 308 2.55 -14.60 1.51
N ARG A 309 1.96 -13.52 1.00
CA ARG A 309 2.32 -12.92 -0.29
C ARG A 309 3.15 -11.68 -0.04
N SER A 310 4.46 -11.80 -0.16
CA SER A 310 5.38 -10.66 -0.11
C SER A 310 5.42 -9.95 -1.45
N LEU A 311 5.78 -8.66 -1.41
CA LEU A 311 5.72 -7.77 -2.56
C LEU A 311 7.09 -7.16 -2.83
N LEU A 312 7.63 -7.38 -4.02
CA LEU A 312 8.81 -6.68 -4.51
C LEU A 312 8.33 -5.48 -5.34
N LEU A 313 8.52 -4.31 -4.81
CA LEU A 313 8.06 -3.04 -5.38
C LEU A 313 9.19 -2.37 -6.16
N GLY A 314 8.89 -1.98 -7.37
CA GLY A 314 9.70 -1.07 -8.18
C GLY A 314 9.15 0.35 -8.14
N ALA A 315 9.51 1.18 -9.11
CA ALA A 315 8.90 2.48 -9.32
C ALA A 315 7.49 2.32 -9.88
N GLN A 316 6.57 3.22 -9.51
CA GLN A 316 5.16 3.24 -9.91
C GLN A 316 4.41 1.91 -9.66
N SER A 317 4.79 1.16 -8.63
CA SER A 317 4.15 -0.13 -8.31
C SER A 317 2.69 0.01 -7.91
N LEU A 318 2.33 1.11 -7.27
CA LEU A 318 0.97 1.46 -6.87
C LEU A 318 0.69 2.93 -7.19
N ALA A 319 -0.57 3.25 -7.42
CA ALA A 319 -1.07 4.61 -7.48
C ALA A 319 -1.99 4.87 -6.29
N PHE A 320 -1.77 5.98 -5.61
CA PHE A 320 -2.61 6.46 -4.53
C PHE A 320 -3.24 7.78 -4.93
N VAL A 321 -4.55 7.78 -5.12
CA VAL A 321 -5.33 8.98 -5.38
C VAL A 321 -5.74 9.58 -4.04
N ASP A 322 -5.38 10.82 -3.81
CA ASP A 322 -5.67 11.56 -2.58
C ASP A 322 -6.26 12.94 -2.90
N LEU A 323 -7.56 13.10 -2.66
CA LEU A 323 -8.29 14.33 -2.98
C LEU A 323 -8.37 15.29 -1.80
N GLY A 324 -7.25 15.55 -1.16
CA GLY A 324 -7.10 16.59 -0.17
C GLY A 324 -7.26 16.17 1.29
N ALA A 325 -7.42 17.15 2.15
CA ALA A 325 -7.47 16.94 3.60
C ALA A 325 -8.72 16.18 4.04
N ILE A 326 -8.60 15.53 5.19
CA ILE A 326 -9.74 14.90 5.87
C ILE A 326 -10.79 15.97 6.15
N ASN A 327 -12.01 15.73 5.69
CA ASN A 327 -13.14 16.57 6.00
C ASN A 327 -13.71 16.20 7.38
N TRP A 328 -13.93 17.21 8.23
CA TRP A 328 -14.44 17.04 9.59
C TRP A 328 -15.81 17.71 9.70
N GLU A 329 -16.86 16.93 9.96
CA GLU A 329 -18.21 17.43 10.13
C GLU A 329 -18.75 17.14 11.54
N GLU A 330 -19.39 18.13 12.12
CA GLU A 330 -20.04 18.04 13.42
C GLU A 330 -21.51 18.40 13.30
N GLU A 331 -22.35 17.54 13.82
CA GLU A 331 -23.79 17.74 13.84
C GLU A 331 -24.36 17.59 15.24
N LEU A 332 -25.37 18.40 15.57
CA LEU A 332 -26.04 18.38 16.86
C LEU A 332 -27.42 17.74 16.71
N PHE A 333 -27.60 16.61 17.39
CA PHE A 333 -28.85 15.87 17.44
C PHE A 333 -29.58 16.07 18.76
N ASP A 334 -30.87 15.71 18.80
CA ASP A 334 -31.69 15.64 20.00
C ASP A 334 -31.66 16.96 20.79
N ALA A 335 -32.17 18.04 20.15
CA ALA A 335 -32.17 19.39 20.72
C ALA A 335 -30.80 19.83 21.31
N LYS A 336 -29.72 19.49 20.64
CA LYS A 336 -28.33 19.76 21.05
C LYS A 336 -27.84 18.96 22.26
N ASN A 337 -28.49 17.86 22.58
CA ASN A 337 -28.06 16.97 23.66
C ASN A 337 -26.98 15.96 23.23
N ARG A 338 -26.94 15.60 21.95
CA ARG A 338 -25.99 14.65 21.38
C ARG A 338 -25.14 15.29 20.29
N TRP A 339 -23.87 14.92 20.25
CA TRP A 339 -22.93 15.32 19.21
C TRP A 339 -22.71 14.16 18.26
N GLY A 340 -22.91 14.39 16.96
CA GLY A 340 -22.41 13.54 15.89
C GLY A 340 -21.10 14.11 15.38
N LEU A 341 -20.08 13.28 15.29
CA LEU A 341 -18.78 13.61 14.75
C LEU A 341 -18.54 12.69 13.57
N TYR A 342 -18.37 13.27 12.38
CA TYR A 342 -18.17 12.54 11.13
C TYR A 342 -16.86 12.95 10.49
N VAL A 343 -16.21 12.00 9.90
CA VAL A 343 -14.95 12.20 9.18
C VAL A 343 -15.07 11.51 7.84
N ASP A 344 -14.69 12.17 6.78
CA ASP A 344 -14.66 11.62 5.43
C ASP A 344 -13.41 12.03 4.67
N LYS A 345 -13.04 11.19 3.72
CA LYS A 345 -11.94 11.44 2.80
C LYS A 345 -12.21 10.73 1.49
N MET A 346 -11.87 11.37 0.39
CA MET A 346 -11.90 10.79 -0.95
C MET A 346 -10.52 10.26 -1.28
N THR A 347 -10.43 8.96 -1.50
CA THR A 347 -9.18 8.26 -1.80
C THR A 347 -9.42 7.10 -2.77
N GLY A 348 -8.35 6.63 -3.39
CA GLY A 348 -8.39 5.43 -4.22
C GLY A 348 -7.03 4.76 -4.29
N TRP A 349 -7.04 3.45 -4.42
CA TRP A 349 -5.86 2.64 -4.62
C TRP A 349 -5.98 1.87 -5.92
N GLU A 350 -4.93 1.92 -6.72
CA GLU A 350 -4.86 1.19 -7.98
C GLU A 350 -3.51 0.51 -8.15
N LYS A 351 -3.55 -0.66 -8.75
CA LYS A 351 -2.38 -1.37 -9.21
C LYS A 351 -2.27 -1.18 -10.72
N PRO A 352 -1.39 -0.27 -11.19
CA PRO A 352 -1.30 0.05 -12.61
C PRO A 352 -0.75 -1.13 -13.41
N GLU A 353 -1.25 -1.28 -14.63
CA GLU A 353 -0.76 -2.24 -15.62
C GLU A 353 -0.32 -1.50 -16.87
N PHE A 354 0.85 -1.85 -17.35
CA PHE A 354 1.37 -1.29 -18.58
C PHE A 354 1.76 -2.37 -19.57
N LYS A 355 1.62 -2.04 -20.83
CA LYS A 355 2.04 -2.94 -21.89
C LYS A 355 3.56 -2.94 -21.98
N SER A 356 4.15 -4.08 -21.68
CA SER A 356 5.59 -4.25 -21.83
C SER A 356 5.99 -4.13 -23.31
N SER A 357 6.97 -3.26 -23.58
CA SER A 357 7.53 -3.10 -24.94
C SER A 357 8.33 -4.33 -25.42
N TYR A 358 8.66 -5.24 -24.53
CA TYR A 358 9.44 -6.45 -24.83
C TYR A 358 8.57 -7.69 -25.04
N THR A 359 7.67 -7.95 -24.09
CA THR A 359 6.80 -9.14 -24.13
C THR A 359 5.49 -8.88 -24.90
N ASN A 360 5.18 -7.61 -25.16
CA ASN A 360 3.91 -7.18 -25.72
C ASN A 360 2.69 -7.61 -24.88
N THR A 361 2.92 -7.96 -23.62
CA THR A 361 1.91 -8.33 -22.63
C THR A 361 1.67 -7.18 -21.67
N VAL A 362 0.48 -7.15 -21.07
CA VAL A 362 0.13 -6.21 -20.00
C VAL A 362 0.60 -6.80 -18.68
N GLU A 363 1.42 -6.08 -17.94
CA GLU A 363 2.09 -6.56 -16.73
C GLU A 363 2.05 -5.53 -15.60
N ASP A 364 2.04 -6.02 -14.37
CA ASP A 364 2.16 -5.20 -13.17
C ASP A 364 3.59 -4.64 -13.02
N LEU A 365 3.75 -3.50 -12.36
CA LEU A 365 5.06 -2.93 -12.02
C LEU A 365 5.58 -3.40 -10.65
N MET A 366 5.14 -4.54 -10.19
CA MET A 366 5.59 -5.21 -8.98
C MET A 366 5.64 -6.72 -9.19
N ILE A 367 6.36 -7.41 -8.33
CA ILE A 367 6.39 -8.88 -8.30
C ILE A 367 5.77 -9.37 -6.99
N CYS A 368 4.82 -10.27 -7.11
CA CYS A 368 4.21 -10.96 -5.97
C CYS A 368 4.90 -12.29 -5.75
N LEU A 369 5.31 -12.55 -4.51
CA LEU A 369 6.00 -13.76 -4.15
C LEU A 369 5.29 -14.47 -3.00
N ASP A 370 4.83 -15.67 -3.28
CA ASP A 370 4.13 -16.52 -2.34
C ASP A 370 5.12 -17.44 -1.62
N MET A 371 5.01 -17.56 -0.29
CA MET A 371 5.87 -18.39 0.55
C MET A 371 5.11 -18.87 1.79
N ALA A 372 5.60 -19.90 2.45
CA ALA A 372 5.10 -20.35 3.75
C ALA A 372 5.47 -19.33 4.85
N LEU A 373 4.60 -19.24 5.89
CA LEU A 373 4.67 -18.24 6.96
C LEU A 373 5.28 -18.79 8.27
#